data_4ba83a71ebc3206078b8998b0ef4d206
#
_entry.id   4ba83a71ebc3206078b8998b0ef4d206
#
_cell.length_a   1.000
_cell.length_b   1.000
_cell.length_c   1.000
_cell.angle_alpha   90.00
_cell.angle_beta   90.00
_cell.angle_gamma   90.00
#
_symmetry.space_group_name_H-M   'P 1'
#
loop_
_entity.id
_entity.type
_entity.pdbx_description
1 polymer ?
#
loop_
_entity_poly.entity_id
_entity_poly.type
_entity_poly.pdbx_seq_one_letter_code
_entity_poly.pdbx_strand_id
1 'polypeptide(L)'
;MNRRPLSQAFLGVLVIVIGVVALLGQLGVVSINLGDLFSTYWPLAIIAVGLVALFAVPRAWVGPVIVIAVGVFFQLNRLDLMHVDAWKLLWPIAIILVGLALLTRLGSGDDDETINSAVIWWGSERRTRTQNFRGGSLSAIMGGIAVDLRQADLAERADIAVFVLWGGVEIKVPPTWRVRVSGLPLLGGWDDKTVAPVDPHAPELNVHVTSIMGGAEIKN
;
A
#
# COMPACT_ATOMS: atom_id res chain seq x y z
N MET A 1 -19.06 -22.85 -8.13
CA MET A 1 -19.91 -21.76 -7.61
C MET A 1 -19.03 -20.53 -7.46
N ASN A 2 -19.13 -19.58 -8.41
CA ASN A 2 -18.36 -18.33 -8.39
C ASN A 2 -18.83 -17.47 -7.20
N ARG A 3 -18.05 -17.42 -6.14
CA ARG A 3 -18.25 -16.40 -5.10
C ARG A 3 -17.80 -15.08 -5.71
N ARG A 4 -18.74 -14.34 -6.31
CA ARG A 4 -18.48 -12.93 -6.65
C ARG A 4 -18.03 -12.26 -5.34
N PRO A 5 -16.86 -11.61 -5.31
CA PRO A 5 -16.40 -11.04 -4.07
C PRO A 5 -17.42 -10.00 -3.61
N LEU A 6 -17.88 -10.11 -2.38
CA LEU A 6 -18.81 -9.18 -1.71
C LEU A 6 -18.39 -7.72 -1.90
N SER A 7 -17.09 -7.48 -2.08
CA SER A 7 -16.50 -6.19 -2.41
C SER A 7 -17.00 -5.58 -3.72
N GLN A 8 -17.18 -6.39 -4.79
CA GLN A 8 -17.69 -5.88 -6.07
C GLN A 8 -19.18 -5.51 -5.99
N ALA A 9 -19.98 -6.30 -5.27
CA ALA A 9 -21.38 -5.99 -5.04
C ALA A 9 -21.55 -4.72 -4.20
N PHE A 10 -20.74 -4.55 -3.15
CA PHE A 10 -20.74 -3.34 -2.32
C PHE A 10 -20.35 -2.10 -3.11
N LEU A 11 -19.30 -2.21 -3.93
CA LEU A 11 -18.84 -1.10 -4.79
C LEU A 11 -19.90 -0.72 -5.84
N GLY A 12 -20.57 -1.71 -6.43
CA GLY A 12 -21.67 -1.48 -7.36
C GLY A 12 -22.86 -0.77 -6.71
N VAL A 13 -23.27 -1.17 -5.53
CA VAL A 13 -24.35 -0.51 -4.76
C VAL A 13 -23.95 0.93 -4.41
N LEU A 14 -22.72 1.16 -3.97
CA LEU A 14 -22.23 2.49 -3.63
C LEU A 14 -22.26 3.43 -4.85
N VAL A 15 -21.83 2.97 -6.02
CA VAL A 15 -21.89 3.76 -7.27
C VAL A 15 -23.33 4.09 -7.67
N ILE A 16 -24.25 3.12 -7.53
CA ILE A 16 -25.69 3.34 -7.81
C ILE A 16 -26.26 4.39 -6.86
N VAL A 17 -25.97 4.31 -5.57
CA VAL A 17 -26.46 5.30 -4.57
C VAL A 17 -25.95 6.69 -4.90
N ILE A 18 -24.65 6.84 -5.23
CA ILE A 18 -24.08 8.13 -5.65
C ILE A 18 -24.79 8.65 -6.91
N GLY A 19 -25.01 7.79 -7.90
CA GLY A 19 -25.72 8.16 -9.14
C GLY A 19 -27.15 8.62 -8.89
N VAL A 20 -27.89 7.92 -8.03
CA VAL A 20 -29.27 8.29 -7.66
C VAL A 20 -29.30 9.63 -6.92
N VAL A 21 -28.41 9.84 -5.96
CA VAL A 21 -28.33 11.14 -5.24
C VAL A 21 -27.97 12.28 -6.19
N ALA A 22 -27.06 12.04 -7.14
CA ALA A 22 -26.71 13.00 -8.17
C ALA A 22 -27.92 13.37 -9.05
N LEU A 23 -28.70 12.38 -9.47
CA LEU A 23 -29.88 12.57 -10.27
C LEU A 23 -30.96 13.38 -9.52
N LEU A 24 -31.23 13.04 -8.26
CA LEU A 24 -32.18 13.75 -7.41
C LEU A 24 -31.76 15.20 -7.16
N GLY A 25 -30.47 15.47 -7.04
CA GLY A 25 -29.95 16.83 -6.96
C GLY A 25 -30.17 17.62 -8.22
N GLN A 26 -30.00 17.05 -9.43
CA GLN A 26 -30.26 17.70 -10.70
C GLN A 26 -31.76 17.96 -10.96
N LEU A 27 -32.62 17.08 -10.45
CA LEU A 27 -34.07 17.24 -10.55
C LEU A 27 -34.63 18.26 -9.55
N GLY A 28 -33.78 18.88 -8.72
CA GLY A 28 -34.22 19.89 -7.73
C GLY A 28 -35.04 19.29 -6.56
N VAL A 29 -35.16 17.98 -6.47
CA VAL A 29 -35.88 17.28 -5.40
C VAL A 29 -35.14 17.38 -4.08
N VAL A 30 -33.80 17.46 -4.13
CA VAL A 30 -32.93 17.59 -2.98
C VAL A 30 -32.02 18.80 -3.18
N SER A 31 -32.06 19.76 -2.27
CA SER A 31 -31.25 20.99 -2.32
C SER A 31 -29.79 20.75 -1.88
N ILE A 32 -29.27 19.58 -2.14
CA ILE A 32 -27.85 19.22 -1.85
C ILE A 32 -27.01 19.64 -3.05
N ASN A 33 -26.17 20.63 -2.85
CA ASN A 33 -25.13 20.95 -3.83
C ASN A 33 -24.03 19.87 -3.78
N LEU A 34 -24.16 18.87 -4.67
CA LEU A 34 -23.20 17.75 -4.74
C LEU A 34 -21.77 18.24 -5.01
N GLY A 35 -21.62 19.38 -5.69
CA GLY A 35 -20.32 20.00 -5.91
C GLY A 35 -19.67 20.42 -4.59
N ASP A 36 -20.43 21.07 -3.72
CA ASP A 36 -19.95 21.52 -2.41
C ASP A 36 -19.66 20.33 -1.49
N LEU A 37 -20.53 19.32 -1.53
CA LEU A 37 -20.32 18.10 -0.76
C LEU A 37 -19.03 17.38 -1.20
N PHE A 38 -18.86 17.19 -2.50
CA PHE A 38 -17.65 16.57 -3.03
C PHE A 38 -16.41 17.41 -2.74
N SER A 39 -16.48 18.74 -2.92
CA SER A 39 -15.36 19.64 -2.67
C SER A 39 -14.91 19.65 -1.19
N THR A 40 -15.83 19.41 -0.25
CA THR A 40 -15.56 19.43 1.18
C THR A 40 -15.11 18.08 1.71
N TYR A 41 -15.70 16.98 1.20
CA TYR A 41 -15.55 15.65 1.82
C TYR A 41 -14.71 14.65 1.02
N TRP A 42 -14.14 15.02 -0.14
CA TRP A 42 -13.24 14.14 -0.88
C TRP A 42 -12.02 13.65 -0.06
N PRO A 43 -11.49 14.41 0.95
CA PRO A 43 -10.37 13.88 1.74
C PRO A 43 -10.78 12.70 2.63
N LEU A 44 -12.07 12.56 2.97
CA LEU A 44 -12.55 11.37 3.68
C LEU A 44 -12.35 10.07 2.88
N ALA A 45 -12.40 10.15 1.55
CA ALA A 45 -12.10 9.01 0.70
C ALA A 45 -10.63 8.57 0.85
N ILE A 46 -9.70 9.53 0.95
CA ILE A 46 -8.28 9.23 1.20
C ILE A 46 -8.12 8.57 2.58
N ILE A 47 -8.77 9.11 3.62
CA ILE A 47 -8.73 8.54 4.97
C ILE A 47 -9.28 7.11 4.96
N ALA A 48 -10.41 6.89 4.29
CA ALA A 48 -11.03 5.57 4.20
C ALA A 48 -10.11 4.55 3.51
N VAL A 49 -9.48 4.95 2.41
CA VAL A 49 -8.50 4.10 1.69
C VAL A 49 -7.31 3.77 2.60
N GLY A 50 -6.77 4.75 3.32
CA GLY A 50 -5.68 4.54 4.27
C GLY A 50 -6.07 3.60 5.41
N LEU A 51 -7.29 3.73 5.95
CA LEU A 51 -7.80 2.84 6.99
C LEU A 51 -7.95 1.40 6.48
N VAL A 52 -8.56 1.19 5.31
CA VAL A 52 -8.68 -0.13 4.70
C VAL A 52 -7.30 -0.77 4.50
N ALA A 53 -6.33 -0.02 4.01
CA ALA A 53 -4.97 -0.50 3.83
C ALA A 53 -4.29 -0.86 5.16
N LEU A 54 -4.49 -0.06 6.21
CA LEU A 54 -3.94 -0.31 7.54
C LEU A 54 -4.46 -1.63 8.15
N PHE A 55 -5.76 -1.91 7.97
CA PHE A 55 -6.33 -3.18 8.43
C PHE A 55 -5.94 -4.37 7.55
N ALA A 56 -5.74 -4.16 6.25
CA ALA A 56 -5.35 -5.22 5.32
C ALA A 56 -3.90 -5.69 5.55
N VAL A 57 -2.97 -4.79 5.86
CA VAL A 57 -1.54 -5.11 6.03
C VAL A 57 -0.97 -4.39 7.27
N PRO A 58 -1.26 -4.87 8.50
CA PRO A 58 -0.83 -4.18 9.73
C PRO A 58 0.69 -4.04 9.88
N ARG A 59 1.47 -4.96 9.31
CA ARG A 59 2.95 -4.92 9.36
C ARG A 59 3.54 -3.81 8.50
N ALA A 60 2.90 -3.41 7.39
CA ALA A 60 3.34 -2.31 6.53
C ALA A 60 2.59 -1.00 6.86
N TRP A 61 2.43 -0.70 8.15
CA TRP A 61 1.61 0.39 8.67
C TRP A 61 2.07 1.80 8.31
N VAL A 62 3.36 1.97 8.00
CA VAL A 62 3.97 3.30 7.73
C VAL A 62 3.30 3.99 6.55
N GLY A 63 3.13 3.29 5.42
CA GLY A 63 2.48 3.84 4.24
C GLY A 63 1.02 4.25 4.49
N PRO A 64 0.16 3.34 4.98
CA PRO A 64 -1.22 3.67 5.32
C PRO A 64 -1.37 4.83 6.31
N VAL A 65 -0.53 4.91 7.35
CA VAL A 65 -0.57 6.02 8.32
C VAL A 65 -0.25 7.36 7.66
N ILE A 66 0.71 7.41 6.74
CA ILE A 66 1.01 8.63 5.98
C ILE A 66 -0.20 9.04 5.14
N VAL A 67 -0.86 8.10 4.46
CA VAL A 67 -2.07 8.37 3.65
C VAL A 67 -3.19 8.94 4.52
N ILE A 68 -3.43 8.33 5.69
CA ILE A 68 -4.43 8.82 6.65
C ILE A 68 -4.08 10.25 7.12
N ALA A 69 -2.83 10.49 7.49
CA ALA A 69 -2.38 11.80 7.98
C ALA A 69 -2.58 12.90 6.92
N VAL A 70 -2.26 12.60 5.65
CA VAL A 70 -2.50 13.50 4.52
C VAL A 70 -4.00 13.77 4.34
N GLY A 71 -4.84 12.73 4.39
CA GLY A 71 -6.29 12.86 4.29
C GLY A 71 -6.89 13.70 5.41
N VAL A 72 -6.49 13.46 6.66
CA VAL A 72 -6.91 14.25 7.84
C VAL A 72 -6.48 15.71 7.70
N PHE A 73 -5.25 15.95 7.28
CA PHE A 73 -4.75 17.30 7.05
C PHE A 73 -5.62 18.07 6.04
N PHE A 74 -5.91 17.48 4.88
CA PHE A 74 -6.79 18.11 3.89
C PHE A 74 -8.20 18.30 4.42
N GLN A 75 -8.73 17.37 5.20
CA GLN A 75 -10.08 17.48 5.77
C GLN A 75 -10.18 18.64 6.76
N LEU A 76 -9.22 18.79 7.67
CA LEU A 76 -9.18 19.88 8.63
C LEU A 76 -9.07 21.26 7.94
N ASN A 77 -8.30 21.32 6.86
CA ASN A 77 -8.19 22.53 6.06
C ASN A 77 -9.50 22.88 5.33
N ARG A 78 -10.23 21.87 4.82
CA ARG A 78 -11.54 22.08 4.15
C ARG A 78 -12.66 22.49 5.10
N LEU A 79 -12.57 22.11 6.36
CA LEU A 79 -13.54 22.47 7.40
C LEU A 79 -13.25 23.84 8.03
N ASP A 80 -12.28 24.59 7.50
CA ASP A 80 -11.81 25.88 8.06
C ASP A 80 -11.42 25.82 9.55
N LEU A 81 -11.15 24.60 10.06
CA LEU A 81 -10.68 24.41 11.43
C LEU A 81 -9.20 24.77 11.59
N MET A 82 -8.47 24.85 10.49
CA MET A 82 -7.08 25.29 10.45
C MET A 82 -6.94 26.44 9.46
N HIS A 83 -6.74 27.65 9.95
CA HIS A 83 -6.44 28.84 9.15
C HIS A 83 -4.96 28.84 8.68
N VAL A 84 -4.42 27.69 8.37
CA VAL A 84 -3.03 27.54 7.94
C VAL A 84 -3.02 27.23 6.46
N ASP A 85 -2.33 28.07 5.68
CA ASP A 85 -2.06 27.76 4.29
C ASP A 85 -1.46 26.36 4.19
N ALA A 86 -2.20 25.44 3.57
CA ALA A 86 -1.76 24.07 3.39
C ALA A 86 -0.34 23.98 2.81
N TRP A 87 0.00 24.92 1.94
CA TRP A 87 1.32 25.02 1.32
C TRP A 87 2.43 25.35 2.32
N LYS A 88 2.15 26.17 3.32
CA LYS A 88 3.14 26.53 4.36
C LYS A 88 3.47 25.37 5.31
N LEU A 89 2.57 24.39 5.43
CA LEU A 89 2.77 23.23 6.30
C LEU A 89 3.32 22.01 5.54
N LEU A 90 3.02 21.91 4.25
CA LEU A 90 3.35 20.75 3.43
C LEU A 90 4.87 20.57 3.26
N TRP A 91 5.63 21.65 3.06
CA TRP A 91 7.07 21.57 2.89
C TRP A 91 7.84 21.22 4.18
N PRO A 92 7.49 21.73 5.41
CA PRO A 92 8.15 21.28 6.63
C PRO A 92 7.86 19.80 6.92
N ILE A 93 6.61 19.35 6.71
CA ILE A 93 6.24 17.94 6.87
C ILE A 93 7.03 17.07 5.89
N ALA A 94 7.16 17.49 4.64
CA ALA A 94 7.97 16.77 3.64
C ALA A 94 9.43 16.63 4.09
N ILE A 95 10.04 17.70 4.64
CA ILE A 95 11.41 17.65 5.16
C ILE A 95 11.52 16.69 6.35
N ILE A 96 10.57 16.72 7.27
CA ILE A 96 10.54 15.80 8.43
C ILE A 96 10.44 14.35 7.94
N LEU A 97 9.55 14.07 6.97
CA LEU A 97 9.39 12.73 6.40
C LEU A 97 10.64 12.26 5.67
N VAL A 98 11.30 13.15 4.92
CA VAL A 98 12.60 12.85 4.29
C VAL A 98 13.66 12.57 5.36
N GLY A 99 13.75 13.37 6.40
CA GLY A 99 14.66 13.15 7.52
C GLY A 99 14.41 11.80 8.22
N LEU A 100 13.15 11.48 8.49
CA LEU A 100 12.78 10.21 9.09
C LEU A 100 13.10 9.02 8.17
N ALA A 101 12.85 9.15 6.87
CA ALA A 101 13.20 8.13 5.87
C ALA A 101 14.72 7.90 5.76
N LEU A 102 15.53 8.96 5.91
CA LEU A 102 16.99 8.84 5.96
C LEU A 102 17.46 8.12 7.24
N LEU A 103 16.84 8.42 8.39
CA LEU A 103 17.17 7.76 9.65
C LEU A 103 16.87 6.26 9.61
N THR A 104 15.77 5.84 8.97
CA THR A 104 15.44 4.42 8.82
C THR A 104 16.39 3.66 7.90
N ARG A 105 17.08 4.36 6.99
CA ARG A 105 18.09 3.75 6.11
C ARG A 105 19.42 3.43 6.80
N LEU A 106 19.72 4.09 7.92
CA LEU A 106 21.01 3.94 8.63
C LEU A 106 21.13 2.62 9.43
N GLY A 107 20.04 1.88 9.59
CA GLY A 107 19.97 0.69 10.41
C GLY A 107 19.86 -0.66 9.68
N SER A 108 19.90 -0.68 8.35
CA SER A 108 19.67 -1.93 7.59
C SER A 108 20.96 -2.44 6.96
N GLY A 109 21.53 -3.49 7.50
CA GLY A 109 22.68 -4.23 6.93
C GLY A 109 22.24 -5.24 5.84
N ASP A 110 23.19 -5.73 5.05
CA ASP A 110 22.96 -6.77 4.03
C ASP A 110 22.65 -8.17 4.64
N ASP A 111 22.90 -8.34 5.94
CA ASP A 111 22.70 -9.59 6.67
C ASP A 111 21.45 -9.61 7.56
N ASP A 112 20.56 -8.63 7.40
CA ASP A 112 19.36 -8.53 8.22
C ASP A 112 18.39 -9.69 7.94
N GLU A 113 17.95 -10.36 8.99
CA GLU A 113 16.93 -11.42 8.94
C GLU A 113 15.57 -10.88 8.50
N THR A 114 15.35 -9.57 8.60
CA THR A 114 14.10 -8.90 8.20
C THR A 114 14.37 -7.69 7.31
N ILE A 115 13.56 -7.52 6.25
CA ILE A 115 13.66 -6.37 5.36
C ILE A 115 12.51 -5.42 5.64
N ASN A 116 12.84 -4.23 6.13
CA ASN A 116 11.88 -3.14 6.28
C ASN A 116 12.31 -1.97 5.39
N SER A 117 11.49 -1.61 4.41
CA SER A 117 11.76 -0.51 3.50
C SER A 117 10.51 0.32 3.26
N ALA A 118 10.66 1.63 3.42
CA ALA A 118 9.62 2.59 3.07
C ALA A 118 10.20 3.63 2.11
N VAL A 119 9.54 3.84 0.97
CA VAL A 119 9.92 4.86 -0.02
C VAL A 119 8.72 5.74 -0.30
N ILE A 120 8.98 7.06 -0.31
CA ILE A 120 7.93 8.05 -0.55
C ILE A 120 7.99 8.52 -2.01
N TRP A 121 9.17 8.83 -2.55
CA TRP A 121 9.32 9.46 -3.86
C TRP A 121 10.37 8.81 -4.77
N TRP A 122 11.29 8.02 -4.22
CA TRP A 122 12.43 7.45 -4.96
C TRP A 122 12.39 5.93 -5.02
N GLY A 123 13.32 5.33 -5.79
CA GLY A 123 13.55 3.89 -5.77
C GLY A 123 14.45 3.48 -4.59
N SER A 124 14.21 2.28 -4.10
CA SER A 124 15.09 1.60 -3.15
C SER A 124 15.41 0.21 -3.69
N GLU A 125 16.68 -0.12 -3.75
CA GLU A 125 17.14 -1.47 -4.05
C GLU A 125 17.72 -2.06 -2.76
N ARG A 126 17.26 -3.26 -2.41
CA ARG A 126 17.71 -4.01 -1.24
C ARG A 126 18.12 -5.41 -1.67
N ARG A 127 19.25 -5.87 -1.15
CA ARG A 127 19.70 -7.26 -1.29
C ARG A 127 19.91 -7.81 0.10
N THR A 128 19.58 -9.06 0.32
CA THR A 128 19.95 -9.77 1.54
C THR A 128 20.57 -11.12 1.20
N ARG A 129 21.51 -11.54 2.04
CA ARG A 129 22.22 -12.83 1.95
C ARG A 129 22.06 -13.65 3.22
N THR A 130 21.11 -13.24 4.06
CA THR A 130 20.88 -13.94 5.32
C THR A 130 20.50 -15.39 5.10
N GLN A 131 20.96 -16.27 5.95
CA GLN A 131 20.60 -17.69 5.94
C GLN A 131 19.36 -17.99 6.80
N ASN A 132 18.74 -16.96 7.39
CA ASN A 132 17.58 -17.11 8.25
C ASN A 132 16.59 -15.94 8.01
N PHE A 133 16.11 -15.83 6.76
CA PHE A 133 15.17 -14.78 6.40
C PHE A 133 13.82 -15.02 7.08
N ARG A 134 13.28 -14.00 7.74
CA ARG A 134 12.03 -14.06 8.52
C ARG A 134 10.91 -13.24 7.89
N GLY A 135 11.20 -12.45 6.85
CA GLY A 135 10.21 -11.61 6.19
C GLY A 135 10.45 -10.11 6.35
N GLY A 136 9.37 -9.33 6.36
CA GLY A 136 9.50 -7.89 6.53
C GLY A 136 8.32 -7.09 6.02
N SER A 137 8.55 -5.78 5.82
CA SER A 137 7.55 -4.86 5.33
C SER A 137 8.09 -3.91 4.27
N LEU A 138 7.36 -3.75 3.17
CA LEU A 138 7.71 -2.89 2.06
C LEU A 138 6.57 -1.89 1.84
N SER A 139 6.85 -0.60 1.90
CA SER A 139 5.87 0.46 1.69
C SER A 139 6.35 1.41 0.60
N ALA A 140 5.71 1.39 -0.57
CA ALA A 140 5.97 2.30 -1.68
C ALA A 140 4.79 3.27 -1.85
N ILE A 141 5.03 4.58 -1.66
CA ILE A 141 3.98 5.60 -1.84
C ILE A 141 4.04 6.14 -3.27
N MET A 142 5.13 6.75 -3.70
CA MET A 142 5.35 7.23 -5.06
C MET A 142 6.77 6.84 -5.49
N GLY A 143 6.96 5.57 -5.86
CA GLY A 143 8.28 5.09 -6.21
C GLY A 143 8.35 3.59 -6.37
N GLY A 144 9.55 3.04 -6.44
CA GLY A 144 9.78 1.61 -6.61
C GLY A 144 10.64 1.03 -5.50
N ILE A 145 10.36 -0.21 -5.11
CA ILE A 145 11.22 -1.00 -4.24
C ILE A 145 11.60 -2.26 -4.99
N ALA A 146 12.89 -2.50 -5.16
CA ALA A 146 13.41 -3.76 -5.66
C ALA A 146 14.10 -4.53 -4.51
N VAL A 147 13.66 -5.76 -4.29
CA VAL A 147 14.23 -6.65 -3.26
C VAL A 147 14.77 -7.89 -3.94
N ASP A 148 16.05 -8.18 -3.71
CA ASP A 148 16.71 -9.36 -4.23
C ASP A 148 17.02 -10.34 -3.08
N LEU A 149 16.26 -11.44 -3.02
CA LEU A 149 16.36 -12.51 -2.04
C LEU A 149 17.03 -13.76 -2.61
N ARG A 150 17.53 -13.73 -3.84
CA ARG A 150 18.05 -14.93 -4.52
C ARG A 150 19.26 -15.56 -3.83
N GLN A 151 19.94 -14.82 -2.98
CA GLN A 151 21.07 -15.30 -2.18
C GLN A 151 20.73 -15.52 -0.70
N ALA A 152 19.47 -15.30 -0.33
CA ALA A 152 18.97 -15.56 1.01
C ALA A 152 18.42 -16.98 1.14
N ASP A 153 18.36 -17.46 2.36
CA ASP A 153 17.67 -18.70 2.71
C ASP A 153 16.68 -18.47 3.86
N LEU A 154 15.66 -19.30 3.96
CA LEU A 154 14.67 -19.26 5.03
C LEU A 154 14.49 -20.66 5.61
N ALA A 155 14.26 -20.75 6.91
CA ALA A 155 14.20 -22.05 7.59
C ALA A 155 12.95 -22.84 7.17
N GLU A 156 11.76 -22.30 7.36
CA GLU A 156 10.49 -22.96 7.01
C GLU A 156 9.51 -21.99 6.35
N ARG A 157 9.31 -20.82 6.96
CA ARG A 157 8.31 -19.86 6.54
C ARG A 157 8.73 -18.42 6.81
N ALA A 158 8.42 -17.52 5.86
CA ALA A 158 8.56 -16.10 6.03
C ALA A 158 7.35 -15.35 5.46
N ASP A 159 7.05 -14.16 6.03
CA ASP A 159 5.94 -13.32 5.60
C ASP A 159 6.45 -11.93 5.22
N ILE A 160 6.11 -11.46 4.02
CA ILE A 160 6.38 -10.10 3.56
C ILE A 160 5.06 -9.35 3.40
N ALA A 161 4.95 -8.21 4.07
CA ALA A 161 3.84 -7.29 3.92
C ALA A 161 4.19 -6.19 2.91
N VAL A 162 3.41 -6.01 1.86
CA VAL A 162 3.66 -5.06 0.78
C VAL A 162 2.50 -4.07 0.70
N PHE A 163 2.81 -2.79 0.79
CA PHE A 163 1.88 -1.70 0.54
C PHE A 163 2.39 -0.85 -0.63
N VAL A 164 1.55 -0.68 -1.67
CA VAL A 164 1.86 0.14 -2.85
C VAL A 164 0.73 1.12 -3.08
N LEU A 165 1.01 2.42 -2.99
CA LEU A 165 0.04 3.45 -3.31
C LEU A 165 0.11 3.82 -4.80
N TRP A 166 1.26 4.31 -5.28
CA TRP A 166 1.50 4.67 -6.68
C TRP A 166 2.94 4.33 -7.06
N GLY A 167 3.13 3.20 -7.70
CA GLY A 167 4.47 2.73 -8.06
C GLY A 167 4.54 1.22 -8.17
N GLY A 168 5.68 0.65 -7.83
CA GLY A 168 5.90 -0.78 -7.96
C GLY A 168 6.80 -1.38 -6.89
N VAL A 169 6.58 -2.65 -6.61
CA VAL A 169 7.48 -3.46 -5.79
C VAL A 169 7.89 -4.68 -6.61
N GLU A 170 9.17 -4.89 -6.76
CA GLU A 170 9.74 -6.07 -7.41
C GLU A 170 10.44 -6.93 -6.35
N ILE A 171 10.09 -8.21 -6.28
CA ILE A 171 10.70 -9.17 -5.35
C ILE A 171 11.28 -10.32 -6.16
N LYS A 172 12.61 -10.48 -6.11
CA LYS A 172 13.31 -11.61 -6.71
C LYS A 172 13.55 -12.67 -5.65
N VAL A 173 13.10 -13.89 -5.91
CA VAL A 173 13.20 -15.02 -4.96
C VAL A 173 13.99 -16.18 -5.53
N PRO A 174 14.60 -17.02 -4.70
CA PRO A 174 15.21 -18.26 -5.16
C PRO A 174 14.15 -19.20 -5.78
N PRO A 175 14.50 -20.00 -6.81
CA PRO A 175 13.58 -20.99 -7.38
C PRO A 175 13.29 -22.16 -6.44
N THR A 176 14.00 -22.25 -5.33
CA THR A 176 13.80 -23.25 -4.28
C THR A 176 12.66 -22.92 -3.31
N TRP A 177 12.15 -21.70 -3.33
CA TRP A 177 11.09 -21.28 -2.43
C TRP A 177 9.70 -21.42 -3.07
N ARG A 178 8.74 -21.82 -2.26
CA ARG A 178 7.33 -21.81 -2.64
C ARG A 178 6.74 -20.45 -2.29
N VAL A 179 6.30 -19.69 -3.31
CA VAL A 179 5.71 -18.38 -3.09
C VAL A 179 4.19 -18.47 -3.08
N ARG A 180 3.55 -17.78 -2.16
CA ARG A 180 2.12 -17.56 -2.12
C ARG A 180 1.83 -16.08 -2.04
N VAL A 181 1.17 -15.55 -3.04
CA VAL A 181 0.77 -14.15 -3.08
C VAL A 181 -0.71 -14.02 -2.76
N SER A 182 -1.04 -13.12 -1.85
CA SER A 182 -2.42 -12.81 -1.46
C SER A 182 -2.55 -11.33 -1.14
N GLY A 183 -3.75 -10.80 -1.12
CA GLY A 183 -3.93 -9.41 -0.70
C GLY A 183 -5.15 -8.72 -1.29
N LEU A 184 -5.13 -7.38 -1.28
CA LEU A 184 -6.22 -6.53 -1.71
C LEU A 184 -5.76 -5.58 -2.83
N PRO A 185 -6.08 -5.87 -4.10
CA PRO A 185 -5.91 -4.94 -5.20
C PRO A 185 -7.13 -4.03 -5.29
N LEU A 186 -6.94 -2.71 -5.26
CA LEU A 186 -8.04 -1.74 -5.49
C LEU A 186 -8.08 -1.29 -6.95
N LEU A 187 -7.07 -0.55 -7.42
CA LEU A 187 -6.91 -0.10 -8.80
C LEU A 187 -5.55 -0.55 -9.38
N GLY A 188 -4.93 -1.54 -8.75
CA GLY A 188 -3.66 -2.13 -9.14
C GLY A 188 -3.71 -3.63 -9.08
N GLY A 189 -2.55 -4.29 -8.92
CA GLY A 189 -2.50 -5.74 -8.88
C GLY A 189 -1.14 -6.28 -8.47
N TRP A 190 -0.99 -7.57 -8.64
CA TRP A 190 0.30 -8.23 -8.56
C TRP A 190 0.42 -9.27 -9.68
N ASP A 191 1.65 -9.55 -10.04
CA ASP A 191 2.00 -10.57 -11.02
C ASP A 191 2.99 -11.55 -10.37
N ASP A 192 2.59 -12.81 -10.30
CA ASP A 192 3.42 -13.90 -9.79
C ASP A 192 4.01 -14.67 -10.98
N LYS A 193 5.28 -14.46 -11.23
CA LYS A 193 6.07 -15.12 -12.27
C LYS A 193 6.99 -16.19 -11.70
N THR A 194 6.76 -16.63 -10.48
CA THR A 194 7.57 -17.65 -9.86
C THR A 194 7.23 -19.04 -10.40
N VAL A 195 8.24 -19.89 -10.47
CA VAL A 195 8.06 -21.31 -10.80
C VAL A 195 7.98 -22.09 -9.50
N ALA A 196 6.92 -22.88 -9.35
CA ALA A 196 6.74 -23.69 -8.15
C ALA A 196 7.88 -24.73 -8.04
N PRO A 197 8.52 -24.85 -6.88
CA PRO A 197 9.58 -25.83 -6.66
C PRO A 197 9.02 -27.27 -6.73
N VAL A 198 9.86 -28.19 -7.16
CA VAL A 198 9.49 -29.62 -7.27
C VAL A 198 9.40 -30.27 -5.88
N ASP A 199 10.16 -29.76 -4.92
CA ASP A 199 10.19 -30.28 -3.54
C ASP A 199 8.86 -29.96 -2.83
N PRO A 200 8.12 -30.97 -2.34
CA PRO A 200 6.92 -30.75 -1.53
C PRO A 200 7.20 -30.03 -0.19
N HIS A 201 8.40 -30.15 0.34
CA HIS A 201 8.83 -29.54 1.60
C HIS A 201 9.60 -28.24 1.42
N ALA A 202 9.54 -27.65 0.21
CA ALA A 202 10.18 -26.37 -0.07
C ALA A 202 9.69 -25.28 0.90
N PRO A 203 10.62 -24.45 1.43
CA PRO A 203 10.28 -23.38 2.35
C PRO A 203 9.29 -22.39 1.70
N GLU A 204 8.38 -21.84 2.50
CA GLU A 204 7.23 -21.06 2.02
C GLU A 204 7.41 -19.55 2.30
N LEU A 205 7.34 -18.74 1.25
CA LEU A 205 7.26 -17.28 1.36
C LEU A 205 5.83 -16.81 1.09
N ASN A 206 5.20 -16.19 2.09
CA ASN A 206 3.91 -15.53 1.89
C ASN A 206 4.11 -14.04 1.65
N VAL A 207 3.53 -13.54 0.56
CA VAL A 207 3.55 -12.12 0.21
C VAL A 207 2.14 -11.57 0.29
N HIS A 208 1.89 -10.67 1.24
CA HIS A 208 0.61 -9.99 1.41
C HIS A 208 0.67 -8.61 0.76
N VAL A 209 -0.01 -8.43 -0.37
CA VAL A 209 0.04 -7.22 -1.17
C VAL A 209 -1.24 -6.39 -0.99
N THR A 210 -1.10 -5.12 -0.60
CA THR A 210 -2.15 -4.13 -0.75
C THR A 210 -1.70 -3.10 -1.78
N SER A 211 -2.34 -3.10 -2.94
CA SER A 211 -2.03 -2.21 -4.05
C SER A 211 -3.20 -1.31 -4.35
N ILE A 212 -2.97 0.01 -4.33
CA ILE A 212 -4.02 1.01 -4.63
C ILE A 212 -3.97 1.40 -6.10
N MET A 213 -2.88 2.02 -6.58
CA MET A 213 -2.71 2.45 -7.97
C MET A 213 -1.32 2.03 -8.48
N GLY A 214 -0.91 0.82 -8.19
CA GLY A 214 0.40 0.33 -8.55
C GLY A 214 0.43 -1.19 -8.62
N GLY A 215 1.61 -1.79 -8.57
CA GLY A 215 1.73 -3.23 -8.68
C GLY A 215 2.88 -3.82 -7.87
N ALA A 216 2.80 -5.13 -7.67
CA ALA A 216 3.90 -5.93 -7.17
C ALA A 216 4.22 -7.03 -8.19
N GLU A 217 5.48 -7.22 -8.50
CA GLU A 217 5.96 -8.33 -9.33
C GLU A 217 6.85 -9.22 -8.50
N ILE A 218 6.56 -10.51 -8.50
CA ILE A 218 7.36 -11.52 -7.83
C ILE A 218 7.89 -12.49 -8.89
N LYS A 219 9.18 -12.71 -8.89
CA LYS A 219 9.83 -13.59 -9.89
C LYS A 219 11.06 -14.31 -9.35
N ASN A 220 11.49 -15.36 -10.04
CA ASN A 220 12.77 -16.05 -9.79
C ASN A 220 13.95 -15.34 -10.44
#